data_6945a45c8b3c4dc7b2aa3b24687e07da
#
_entry.id   6945a45c8b3c4dc7b2aa3b24687e07da
#
_cell.length_a   1.000
_cell.length_b   1.000
_cell.length_c   1.000
_cell.angle_alpha   90.00
_cell.angle_beta   90.00
_cell.angle_gamma   90.00
#
_symmetry.space_group_name_H-M   'P 1'
#
loop_
_entity.id
_entity.type
_entity.pdbx_description
1 polymer ?
#
loop_
_entity_poly.entity_id
_entity_poly.type
_entity_poly.pdbx_seq_one_letter_code
_entity_poly.pdbx_strand_id
1 'polypeptide(L)'
;NTIRYNRFGTTFTGGGGLKAEYDEIFSYALGAPTVTKDNLKETLIIVVPNSTDYGGITQMWADGSAIAFCPLSTYGYPLDSRGVVQHEAGGHGFGKLGDEYIYHNAFIDACGCGCCGHVDELNTAKSYGWYENLSLSGKTHGVGWSHLIYDSRYSDIVDVYEGGFMHSRGVYRSEQNSCMNNSIPYYNAISRESIVKRIKRYAGETFSFEDFVKNDKRDVGVEQSLAKAS
;
A
#
# COMPACT_ATOMS: atom_id res chain seq x y z
N ASN A 1 21.21 20.03 17.51
CA ASN A 1 19.89 19.70 16.95
C ASN A 1 18.82 20.40 17.77
N THR A 2 18.25 21.48 17.24
CA THR A 2 17.15 22.16 17.89
C THR A 2 15.87 21.43 17.49
N ILE A 3 15.31 20.63 18.40
CA ILE A 3 13.98 20.06 18.22
C ILE A 3 13.01 21.25 18.17
N ARG A 4 12.50 21.57 16.99
CA ARG A 4 11.42 22.55 16.87
C ARG A 4 10.11 21.81 17.07
N TYR A 5 9.34 22.25 18.05
CA TYR A 5 7.96 21.81 18.20
C TYR A 5 7.24 22.11 16.89
N ASN A 6 6.84 21.06 16.18
CA ASN A 6 6.00 21.19 14.99
C ASN A 6 4.52 21.07 15.39
N ARG A 7 3.65 21.64 14.57
CA ARG A 7 2.21 21.69 14.85
C ARG A 7 1.58 20.32 15.10
N PHE A 8 2.07 19.29 14.42
CA PHE A 8 1.48 17.96 14.47
C PHE A 8 2.19 17.01 15.45
N GLY A 9 3.11 17.50 16.27
CA GLY A 9 3.86 16.71 17.22
C GLY A 9 4.61 15.53 16.59
N THR A 10 4.81 15.56 15.26
CA THR A 10 5.37 14.43 14.51
C THR A 10 6.82 14.19 14.92
N THR A 11 7.09 12.99 15.43
CA THR A 11 8.43 12.50 15.74
C THR A 11 8.65 11.19 15.02
N PHE A 12 9.69 11.15 14.18
CA PHE A 12 10.10 9.96 13.47
C PHE A 12 11.27 9.34 14.21
N THR A 13 11.14 8.10 14.69
CA THR A 13 12.12 7.42 15.53
C THR A 13 12.90 6.32 14.82
N GLY A 14 12.74 6.23 13.47
CA GLY A 14 13.31 5.14 12.66
C GLY A 14 12.54 3.82 12.82
N GLY A 15 12.80 2.85 11.92
CA GLY A 15 12.25 1.50 12.03
C GLY A 15 10.72 1.38 12.12
N GLY A 16 9.99 2.33 11.54
CA GLY A 16 8.52 2.37 11.61
C GLY A 16 7.96 3.07 12.86
N GLY A 17 8.82 3.58 13.73
CA GLY A 17 8.37 4.34 14.90
C GLY A 17 7.93 5.75 14.53
N LEU A 18 6.63 6.04 14.64
CA LEU A 18 6.04 7.35 14.45
C LEU A 18 5.16 7.73 15.64
N LYS A 19 5.29 8.97 16.08
CA LYS A 19 4.32 9.61 16.98
C LYS A 19 3.80 10.86 16.29
N ALA A 20 2.50 11.12 16.40
CA ALA A 20 1.85 12.30 15.85
C ALA A 20 0.55 12.60 16.61
N GLU A 21 0.15 13.85 16.59
CA GLU A 21 -1.14 14.32 17.11
C GLU A 21 -2.19 14.21 15.99
N TYR A 22 -2.79 13.04 15.84
CA TYR A 22 -3.70 12.72 14.73
C TYR A 22 -4.91 13.66 14.70
N ASP A 23 -5.51 13.98 15.85
CA ASP A 23 -6.66 14.87 15.92
C ASP A 23 -6.33 16.27 15.41
N GLU A 24 -5.11 16.75 15.70
CA GLU A 24 -4.64 18.05 15.18
C GLU A 24 -4.45 18.00 13.66
N ILE A 25 -3.95 16.90 13.12
CA ILE A 25 -3.80 16.69 11.67
C ILE A 25 -5.18 16.72 10.99
N PHE A 26 -6.14 15.98 11.52
CA PHE A 26 -7.51 15.97 11.00
C PHE A 26 -8.18 17.36 11.11
N SER A 27 -8.02 18.02 12.26
CA SER A 27 -8.53 19.38 12.45
C SER A 27 -7.94 20.37 11.42
N TYR A 28 -6.65 20.24 11.13
CA TYR A 28 -6.00 21.05 10.11
C TYR A 28 -6.50 20.75 8.69
N ALA A 29 -6.69 19.47 8.37
CA ALA A 29 -7.23 19.05 7.08
C ALA A 29 -8.65 19.61 6.83
N LEU A 30 -9.49 19.69 7.88
CA LEU A 30 -10.81 20.30 7.81
C LEU A 30 -10.77 21.82 7.51
N GLY A 31 -9.62 22.48 7.61
CA GLY A 31 -9.41 23.84 7.18
C GLY A 31 -9.24 24.02 5.67
N ALA A 32 -9.07 22.93 4.91
CA ALA A 32 -8.97 22.99 3.45
C ALA A 32 -10.36 23.28 2.82
N PRO A 33 -10.44 24.12 1.77
CA PRO A 33 -11.72 24.64 1.26
C PRO A 33 -12.76 23.60 0.84
N THR A 34 -12.32 22.39 0.47
CA THR A 34 -13.19 21.31 -0.05
C THR A 34 -13.35 20.16 0.93
N VAL A 35 -12.66 20.19 2.07
CA VAL A 35 -12.69 19.12 3.06
C VAL A 35 -13.75 19.42 4.12
N THR A 36 -14.60 18.42 4.35
CA THR A 36 -15.67 18.46 5.35
C THR A 36 -15.57 17.20 6.22
N LYS A 37 -16.31 17.18 7.34
CA LYS A 37 -16.39 15.96 8.16
C LYS A 37 -16.92 14.76 7.40
N ASP A 38 -17.82 14.97 6.44
CA ASP A 38 -18.46 13.90 5.68
C ASP A 38 -17.52 13.26 4.65
N ASN A 39 -16.63 14.07 4.03
CA ASN A 39 -15.68 13.61 3.03
C ASN A 39 -14.24 13.44 3.54
N LEU A 40 -13.98 13.67 4.82
CA LEU A 40 -12.65 13.49 5.43
C LEU A 40 -12.11 12.06 5.22
N LYS A 41 -12.98 11.06 5.31
CA LYS A 41 -12.67 9.64 5.06
C LYS A 41 -12.24 9.36 3.60
N GLU A 42 -12.56 10.26 2.69
CA GLU A 42 -12.19 10.19 1.26
C GLU A 42 -11.01 11.11 0.94
N THR A 43 -10.54 11.85 1.93
CA THR A 43 -9.43 12.80 1.78
C THR A 43 -8.11 12.10 2.11
N LEU A 44 -7.19 12.06 1.14
CA LEU A 44 -5.83 11.61 1.37
C LEU A 44 -5.02 12.75 2.04
N ILE A 45 -4.58 12.52 3.26
CA ILE A 45 -3.73 13.46 4.00
C ILE A 45 -2.28 12.98 3.92
N ILE A 46 -1.39 13.85 3.44
CA ILE A 46 0.05 13.58 3.39
C ILE A 46 0.74 14.54 4.36
N VAL A 47 1.40 13.98 5.35
CA VAL A 47 2.27 14.72 6.27
C VAL A 47 3.71 14.45 5.85
N VAL A 48 4.47 15.53 5.64
CA VAL A 48 5.88 15.44 5.27
C VAL A 48 6.74 15.83 6.48
N PRO A 49 7.19 14.86 7.28
CA PRO A 49 8.13 15.14 8.37
C PRO A 49 9.45 15.65 7.80
N ASN A 50 10.02 16.69 8.40
CA ASN A 50 11.35 17.20 8.04
C ASN A 50 12.43 16.30 8.66
N SER A 51 12.47 15.05 8.25
CA SER A 51 13.47 14.04 8.60
C SER A 51 14.10 13.49 7.34
N THR A 52 15.38 13.18 7.42
CA THR A 52 16.14 12.52 6.35
C THR A 52 16.20 11.00 6.53
N ASP A 53 15.60 10.48 7.58
CA ASP A 53 15.54 9.05 7.83
C ASP A 53 14.68 8.36 6.77
N TYR A 54 15.13 7.20 6.29
CA TYR A 54 14.34 6.39 5.38
C TYR A 54 13.21 5.70 6.13
N GLY A 55 12.08 5.64 5.47
CA GLY A 55 10.88 4.97 5.91
C GLY A 55 9.68 5.88 5.72
N GLY A 56 8.52 5.29 5.76
CA GLY A 56 7.23 5.96 5.77
C GLY A 56 6.29 5.14 6.63
N ILE A 57 5.13 5.65 6.88
CA ILE A 57 4.06 4.91 7.52
C ILE A 57 2.72 5.54 7.18
N THR A 58 1.73 4.71 6.87
CA THR A 58 0.36 5.17 6.68
C THR A 58 -0.53 4.63 7.79
N GLN A 59 -1.15 5.53 8.51
CA GLN A 59 -2.20 5.19 9.47
C GLN A 59 -3.55 5.20 8.77
N MET A 60 -4.32 4.12 8.95
CA MET A 60 -5.64 3.98 8.37
C MET A 60 -6.67 3.68 9.46
N TRP A 61 -7.85 4.25 9.33
CA TRP A 61 -8.98 4.03 10.24
C TRP A 61 -10.10 3.27 9.55
N ALA A 62 -10.92 2.58 10.32
CA ALA A 62 -12.00 1.72 9.82
C ALA A 62 -13.03 2.45 8.93
N ASP A 63 -13.17 3.76 9.07
CA ASP A 63 -14.03 4.60 8.23
C ASP A 63 -13.46 4.88 6.83
N GLY A 64 -12.19 4.52 6.60
CA GLY A 64 -11.46 4.73 5.35
C GLY A 64 -10.55 5.94 5.34
N SER A 65 -10.58 6.79 6.38
CA SER A 65 -9.62 7.90 6.49
C SER A 65 -8.18 7.40 6.58
N ALA A 66 -7.23 8.19 6.10
CA ALA A 66 -5.82 7.83 6.10
C ALA A 66 -4.92 9.06 6.22
N ILE A 67 -3.81 8.89 6.95
CA ILE A 67 -2.72 9.85 7.02
C ILE A 67 -1.43 9.13 6.62
N ALA A 68 -0.83 9.55 5.50
CA ALA A 68 0.45 9.06 5.03
C ALA A 68 1.58 9.98 5.51
N PHE A 69 2.52 9.44 6.24
CA PHE A 69 3.72 10.16 6.68
C PHE A 69 4.88 9.82 5.75
N CYS A 70 5.34 10.81 5.00
CA CYS A 70 6.33 10.66 3.95
C CYS A 70 7.53 11.57 4.22
N PRO A 71 8.56 11.12 4.98
CA PRO A 71 9.73 11.92 5.28
C PRO A 71 10.57 12.22 4.04
N LEU A 72 11.45 13.24 4.16
CA LEU A 72 12.37 13.66 3.11
C LEU A 72 13.62 12.75 3.10
N SER A 73 13.45 11.50 2.72
CA SER A 73 14.56 10.55 2.61
C SER A 73 15.67 11.07 1.67
N THR A 74 16.93 10.94 2.08
CA THR A 74 18.11 11.28 1.28
C THR A 74 18.71 10.09 0.54
N TYR A 75 18.07 8.94 0.58
CA TYR A 75 18.48 7.78 -0.21
C TYR A 75 18.26 8.03 -1.72
N GLY A 76 18.95 7.25 -2.55
CA GLY A 76 18.72 7.27 -3.99
C GLY A 76 17.36 6.70 -4.39
N TYR A 77 16.81 7.18 -5.51
CA TYR A 77 15.57 6.64 -6.07
C TYR A 77 15.68 5.11 -6.31
N PRO A 78 14.68 4.30 -5.99
CA PRO A 78 13.32 4.65 -5.56
C PRO A 78 13.13 4.78 -4.03
N LEU A 79 14.19 4.74 -3.24
CA LEU A 79 14.11 4.84 -1.78
C LEU A 79 14.12 6.29 -1.26
N ASP A 80 14.07 7.26 -2.16
CA ASP A 80 13.91 8.67 -1.82
C ASP A 80 12.44 9.03 -1.50
N SER A 81 12.19 10.30 -1.23
CA SER A 81 10.85 10.78 -0.89
C SER A 81 9.79 10.47 -1.96
N ARG A 82 10.18 10.33 -3.25
CA ARG A 82 9.24 10.00 -4.34
C ARG A 82 8.72 8.57 -4.19
N GLY A 83 9.60 7.61 -3.95
CA GLY A 83 9.21 6.22 -3.72
C GLY A 83 8.42 6.06 -2.43
N VAL A 84 8.79 6.78 -1.36
CA VAL A 84 8.04 6.79 -0.10
C VAL A 84 6.62 7.34 -0.33
N VAL A 85 6.45 8.45 -1.01
CA VAL A 85 5.11 9.00 -1.34
C VAL A 85 4.31 8.02 -2.19
N GLN A 86 4.94 7.39 -3.17
CA GLN A 86 4.27 6.39 -4.00
C GLN A 86 3.78 5.21 -3.16
N HIS A 87 4.61 4.66 -2.29
CA HIS A 87 4.28 3.53 -1.43
C HIS A 87 3.20 3.91 -0.39
N GLU A 88 3.48 4.93 0.43
CA GLU A 88 2.62 5.30 1.56
C GLU A 88 1.32 5.96 1.11
N ALA A 89 1.43 7.06 0.37
CA ALA A 89 0.25 7.82 -0.01
C ALA A 89 -0.52 7.16 -1.15
N GLY A 90 0.17 6.72 -2.21
CA GLY A 90 -0.45 6.08 -3.36
C GLY A 90 -0.92 4.66 -3.06
N GLY A 91 -0.06 3.84 -2.46
CA GLY A 91 -0.33 2.43 -2.14
C GLY A 91 -1.31 2.28 -0.98
N HIS A 92 -0.87 2.58 0.23
CA HIS A 92 -1.72 2.41 1.42
C HIS A 92 -2.83 3.46 1.50
N GLY A 93 -2.48 4.73 1.43
CA GLY A 93 -3.41 5.83 1.69
C GLY A 93 -4.56 5.86 0.69
N PHE A 94 -4.27 5.87 -0.59
CA PHE A 94 -5.28 5.91 -1.65
C PHE A 94 -5.70 4.51 -2.11
N GLY A 95 -4.74 3.67 -2.53
CA GLY A 95 -5.01 2.34 -3.10
C GLY A 95 -5.57 1.34 -2.09
N LYS A 96 -5.39 1.58 -0.79
CA LYS A 96 -5.72 0.64 0.30
C LYS A 96 -5.06 -0.73 0.09
N LEU A 97 -3.82 -0.70 -0.38
CA LEU A 97 -3.01 -1.88 -0.63
C LEU A 97 -2.28 -2.31 0.67
N GLY A 98 -2.07 -3.59 0.83
CA GLY A 98 -1.25 -4.15 1.91
C GLY A 98 0.21 -4.27 1.49
N ASP A 99 1.12 -4.33 2.48
CA ASP A 99 2.54 -4.56 2.25
C ASP A 99 2.82 -5.96 1.70
N GLU A 100 3.67 -6.04 0.68
CA GLU A 100 4.06 -7.29 0.04
C GLU A 100 5.47 -7.76 0.45
N TYR A 101 6.19 -6.98 1.25
CA TYR A 101 7.53 -7.33 1.72
C TYR A 101 7.53 -8.35 2.86
N ILE A 102 8.71 -8.96 3.09
CA ILE A 102 8.93 -10.01 4.06
C ILE A 102 9.98 -9.54 5.06
N TYR A 103 9.65 -9.51 6.35
CA TYR A 103 10.59 -9.26 7.44
C TYR A 103 10.84 -10.51 8.29
N HIS A 104 9.82 -11.36 8.41
CA HIS A 104 9.86 -12.53 9.28
C HIS A 104 9.88 -13.82 8.47
N ASN A 105 10.89 -14.64 8.68
CA ASN A 105 10.90 -16.00 8.14
C ASN A 105 9.99 -16.92 8.97
N ALA A 106 8.70 -16.59 8.96
CA ALA A 106 7.67 -17.22 9.77
C ALA A 106 6.35 -17.32 9.02
N PHE A 107 5.48 -18.20 9.49
CA PHE A 107 4.09 -18.28 9.05
C PHE A 107 3.30 -17.09 9.62
N ILE A 108 2.33 -16.54 8.87
CA ILE A 108 1.57 -15.33 9.25
C ILE A 108 0.88 -15.45 10.62
N ASP A 109 0.61 -16.66 11.07
CA ASP A 109 -0.05 -16.94 12.36
C ASP A 109 0.94 -17.36 13.47
N ALA A 110 2.25 -17.27 13.24
CA ALA A 110 3.26 -17.70 14.20
C ALA A 110 3.45 -16.67 15.31
N CYS A 111 2.96 -16.97 16.51
CA CYS A 111 3.07 -16.07 17.67
C CYS A 111 4.50 -15.83 18.18
N GLY A 112 5.47 -16.63 17.76
CA GLY A 112 6.87 -16.49 18.19
C GLY A 112 7.62 -15.25 17.64
N CYS A 113 7.09 -14.59 16.62
CA CYS A 113 7.66 -13.38 16.03
C CYS A 113 7.03 -12.06 16.55
N GLY A 114 6.08 -12.14 17.49
CA GLY A 114 5.28 -10.98 17.91
C GLY A 114 4.19 -10.57 16.92
N CYS A 115 3.88 -11.42 15.95
CA CYS A 115 2.95 -11.17 14.84
C CYS A 115 1.59 -11.87 15.05
N CYS A 116 1.24 -12.22 16.28
CA CYS A 116 -0.07 -12.80 16.59
C CYS A 116 -1.17 -11.82 16.19
N GLY A 117 -2.18 -12.32 15.48
CA GLY A 117 -3.34 -11.53 15.06
C GLY A 117 -3.23 -10.93 13.65
N HIS A 118 -2.12 -11.11 12.92
CA HIS A 118 -2.00 -10.61 11.56
C HIS A 118 -2.99 -11.26 10.58
N VAL A 119 -3.40 -12.51 10.83
CA VAL A 119 -4.49 -13.15 10.06
C VAL A 119 -5.81 -12.40 10.27
N ASP A 120 -6.13 -12.06 11.53
CA ASP A 120 -7.35 -11.33 11.85
C ASP A 120 -7.30 -9.90 11.32
N GLU A 121 -6.13 -9.25 11.38
CA GLU A 121 -5.90 -7.94 10.80
C GLU A 121 -6.13 -7.95 9.29
N LEU A 122 -5.54 -8.92 8.57
CA LEU A 122 -5.72 -9.07 7.12
C LEU A 122 -7.19 -9.35 6.78
N ASN A 123 -7.87 -10.23 7.53
CA ASN A 123 -9.29 -10.50 7.32
C ASN A 123 -10.16 -9.27 7.59
N THR A 124 -9.84 -8.50 8.62
CA THR A 124 -10.53 -7.26 8.94
C THR A 124 -10.35 -6.24 7.82
N ALA A 125 -9.13 -6.02 7.34
CA ALA A 125 -8.86 -5.14 6.21
C ALA A 125 -9.63 -5.56 4.95
N LYS A 126 -9.65 -6.87 4.65
CA LYS A 126 -10.44 -7.42 3.53
C LYS A 126 -11.95 -7.19 3.69
N SER A 127 -12.48 -7.23 4.91
CA SER A 127 -13.90 -6.93 5.14
C SER A 127 -14.28 -5.48 4.79
N TYR A 128 -13.29 -4.57 4.77
CA TYR A 128 -13.45 -3.18 4.28
C TYR A 128 -13.21 -3.02 2.78
N GLY A 129 -12.90 -4.10 2.05
CA GLY A 129 -12.48 -4.05 0.65
C GLY A 129 -11.08 -3.48 0.45
N TRP A 130 -10.18 -3.69 1.44
CA TRP A 130 -8.78 -3.32 1.40
C TRP A 130 -7.89 -4.55 1.17
N TYR A 131 -6.61 -4.32 0.88
CA TYR A 131 -5.56 -5.34 0.73
C TYR A 131 -5.91 -6.40 -0.33
N GLU A 132 -6.55 -5.95 -1.43
CA GLU A 132 -6.90 -6.81 -2.56
C GLU A 132 -5.67 -7.46 -3.22
N ASN A 133 -4.48 -6.87 -3.03
CA ASN A 133 -3.20 -7.38 -3.49
C ASN A 133 -2.63 -8.53 -2.65
N LEU A 134 -3.27 -8.89 -1.54
CA LEU A 134 -2.86 -9.98 -0.65
C LEU A 134 -3.93 -11.07 -0.55
N SER A 135 -3.52 -12.31 -0.26
CA SER A 135 -4.43 -13.44 -0.03
C SER A 135 -3.88 -14.39 1.03
N LEU A 136 -4.78 -14.99 1.80
CA LEU A 136 -4.46 -16.15 2.66
C LEU A 136 -4.57 -17.49 1.90
N SER A 137 -5.04 -17.47 0.65
CA SER A 137 -5.14 -18.64 -0.21
C SER A 137 -3.93 -18.76 -1.14
N GLY A 138 -3.27 -19.90 -1.15
CA GLY A 138 -2.23 -20.23 -2.12
C GLY A 138 -2.75 -20.91 -3.38
N LYS A 139 -4.08 -20.93 -3.60
CA LYS A 139 -4.68 -21.57 -4.77
C LYS A 139 -5.04 -20.55 -5.83
N THR A 140 -4.66 -20.80 -7.08
CA THR A 140 -4.90 -19.88 -8.22
C THR A 140 -6.36 -19.47 -8.40
N HIS A 141 -7.29 -20.38 -8.09
CA HIS A 141 -8.74 -20.09 -8.14
C HIS A 141 -9.31 -19.50 -6.84
N GLY A 142 -8.48 -19.38 -5.79
CA GLY A 142 -8.86 -18.88 -4.46
C GLY A 142 -8.34 -17.49 -4.14
N VAL A 143 -7.61 -16.84 -5.05
CA VAL A 143 -7.08 -15.50 -4.88
C VAL A 143 -7.95 -14.46 -5.57
N GLY A 144 -7.97 -13.22 -5.06
CA GLY A 144 -8.77 -12.13 -5.64
C GLY A 144 -8.39 -11.74 -7.08
N TRP A 145 -7.16 -12.07 -7.48
CA TRP A 145 -6.63 -11.82 -8.83
C TRP A 145 -6.65 -13.03 -9.75
N SER A 146 -7.43 -14.07 -9.46
CA SER A 146 -7.52 -15.28 -10.30
C SER A 146 -7.87 -14.96 -11.76
N HIS A 147 -8.71 -13.97 -12.00
CA HIS A 147 -9.07 -13.52 -13.34
C HIS A 147 -7.87 -13.00 -14.15
N LEU A 148 -6.86 -12.40 -13.49
CA LEU A 148 -5.61 -11.98 -14.14
C LEU A 148 -4.70 -13.18 -14.45
N ILE A 149 -4.65 -14.18 -13.58
CA ILE A 149 -3.85 -15.40 -13.80
C ILE A 149 -4.31 -16.12 -15.07
N TYR A 150 -5.63 -16.19 -15.29
CA TYR A 150 -6.20 -16.89 -16.45
C TYR A 150 -6.38 -16.01 -17.69
N ASP A 151 -6.06 -14.73 -17.61
CA ASP A 151 -6.09 -13.83 -18.76
C ASP A 151 -4.73 -13.84 -19.47
N SER A 152 -4.71 -14.20 -20.77
CA SER A 152 -3.49 -14.32 -21.55
C SER A 152 -2.69 -13.02 -21.67
N ARG A 153 -3.31 -11.87 -21.34
CA ARG A 153 -2.66 -10.55 -21.32
C ARG A 153 -1.82 -10.30 -20.07
N TYR A 154 -2.00 -11.15 -19.02
CA TYR A 154 -1.33 -11.00 -17.72
C TYR A 154 -0.64 -12.28 -17.22
N SER A 155 -0.99 -13.45 -17.77
CA SER A 155 -0.50 -14.76 -17.33
C SER A 155 1.01 -14.98 -17.50
N ASP A 156 1.71 -14.06 -18.11
CA ASP A 156 3.16 -14.05 -18.25
C ASP A 156 3.89 -13.61 -16.98
N ILE A 157 3.20 -12.90 -16.07
CA ILE A 157 3.81 -12.33 -14.86
C ILE A 157 2.97 -12.55 -13.59
N VAL A 158 1.63 -12.61 -13.73
CA VAL A 158 0.72 -12.78 -12.61
C VAL A 158 0.55 -14.25 -12.27
N ASP A 159 0.81 -14.61 -11.03
CA ASP A 159 0.62 -15.96 -10.48
C ASP A 159 0.30 -15.86 -8.97
N VAL A 160 0.62 -16.88 -8.18
CA VAL A 160 0.48 -16.91 -6.74
C VAL A 160 1.86 -17.11 -6.12
N TYR A 161 2.41 -16.04 -5.55
CA TYR A 161 3.72 -16.03 -4.91
C TYR A 161 3.58 -16.01 -3.40
N GLU A 162 4.15 -16.98 -2.71
CA GLU A 162 4.11 -17.00 -1.25
C GLU A 162 5.00 -15.93 -0.65
N GLY A 163 4.51 -15.31 0.41
CA GLY A 163 5.13 -14.23 1.15
C GLY A 163 4.45 -12.87 0.91
N GLY A 164 4.45 -12.07 1.94
CA GLY A 164 3.83 -10.74 2.03
C GLY A 164 3.36 -10.46 3.45
N PHE A 165 2.79 -9.29 3.68
CA PHE A 165 2.32 -8.86 4.98
C PHE A 165 3.34 -9.16 6.10
N MET A 166 4.61 -8.84 5.81
CA MET A 166 5.79 -9.06 6.66
C MET A 166 6.20 -10.53 6.88
N HIS A 167 5.50 -11.53 6.32
CA HIS A 167 5.74 -12.96 6.54
C HIS A 167 6.17 -13.71 5.29
N SER A 168 7.05 -14.70 5.48
CA SER A 168 7.52 -15.55 4.38
C SER A 168 6.53 -16.64 3.97
N ARG A 169 5.55 -16.98 4.82
CA ARG A 169 4.63 -18.11 4.60
C ARG A 169 3.21 -17.81 5.04
N GLY A 170 2.25 -18.46 4.35
CA GLY A 170 0.83 -18.41 4.70
C GLY A 170 0.09 -17.17 4.22
N VAL A 171 0.76 -16.29 3.49
CA VAL A 171 0.19 -15.14 2.81
C VAL A 171 0.78 -15.06 1.41
N TYR A 172 0.02 -14.59 0.45
CA TYR A 172 0.36 -14.66 -0.97
C TYR A 172 0.09 -13.32 -1.66
N ARG A 173 0.90 -13.03 -2.70
CA ARG A 173 0.83 -11.86 -3.55
C ARG A 173 0.81 -12.26 -5.03
N SER A 174 0.46 -11.33 -5.91
CA SER A 174 0.21 -11.63 -7.33
C SER A 174 1.46 -11.65 -8.20
N GLU A 175 2.51 -10.95 -7.81
CA GLU A 175 3.77 -10.82 -8.55
C GLU A 175 4.96 -10.84 -7.58
N GLN A 176 6.15 -11.12 -8.11
CA GLN A 176 7.34 -11.20 -7.26
C GLN A 176 7.74 -9.85 -6.69
N ASN A 177 7.63 -8.79 -7.49
CA ASN A 177 7.99 -7.43 -7.13
C ASN A 177 6.89 -6.42 -7.41
N SER A 178 6.85 -5.37 -6.60
CA SER A 178 5.94 -4.24 -6.77
C SER A 178 6.38 -3.06 -5.90
N CYS A 179 5.72 -1.92 -6.05
CA CYS A 179 5.86 -0.79 -5.15
C CYS A 179 5.61 -1.19 -3.69
N MET A 180 4.62 -2.07 -3.44
CA MET A 180 4.25 -2.51 -2.09
C MET A 180 5.22 -3.56 -1.51
N ASN A 181 6.18 -4.04 -2.30
CA ASN A 181 7.24 -4.93 -1.84
C ASN A 181 8.56 -4.19 -1.55
N ASN A 182 9.02 -3.35 -2.47
CA ASN A 182 10.36 -2.75 -2.39
C ASN A 182 10.43 -1.31 -2.93
N SER A 183 9.32 -0.59 -2.88
CA SER A 183 9.21 0.84 -3.27
C SER A 183 9.64 1.15 -4.71
N ILE A 184 9.71 0.15 -5.58
CA ILE A 184 9.99 0.36 -7.01
C ILE A 184 8.86 1.14 -7.68
N PRO A 185 9.11 1.90 -8.77
CA PRO A 185 8.09 2.71 -9.43
C PRO A 185 7.12 1.87 -10.28
N TYR A 186 6.59 0.82 -9.71
CA TYR A 186 5.73 -0.14 -10.38
C TYR A 186 4.72 -0.74 -9.40
N TYR A 187 3.44 -0.53 -9.64
CA TYR A 187 2.36 -1.29 -8.99
C TYR A 187 2.06 -2.54 -9.81
N ASN A 188 1.96 -3.70 -9.16
CA ASN A 188 1.53 -4.93 -9.84
C ASN A 188 0.10 -4.83 -10.39
N ALA A 189 -0.30 -5.78 -11.24
CA ALA A 189 -1.54 -5.70 -11.99
C ALA A 189 -2.77 -5.56 -11.10
N ILE A 190 -2.89 -6.36 -10.03
CA ILE A 190 -4.03 -6.27 -9.10
C ILE A 190 -4.03 -4.95 -8.32
N SER A 191 -2.87 -4.41 -7.99
CA SER A 191 -2.75 -3.11 -7.33
C SER A 191 -3.23 -1.97 -8.24
N ARG A 192 -2.83 -1.99 -9.52
CA ARG A 192 -3.31 -1.02 -10.52
C ARG A 192 -4.81 -1.12 -10.74
N GLU A 193 -5.34 -2.34 -10.84
CA GLU A 193 -6.78 -2.58 -10.95
C GLU A 193 -7.55 -2.03 -9.74
N SER A 194 -7.05 -2.28 -8.52
CA SER A 194 -7.66 -1.78 -7.28
C SER A 194 -7.66 -0.26 -7.22
N ILE A 195 -6.55 0.37 -7.62
CA ILE A 195 -6.45 1.84 -7.72
C ILE A 195 -7.46 2.39 -8.74
N VAL A 196 -7.56 1.78 -9.93
CA VAL A 196 -8.49 2.22 -10.98
C VAL A 196 -9.96 2.03 -10.53
N LYS A 197 -10.30 0.92 -9.86
CA LYS A 197 -11.62 0.71 -9.26
C LYS A 197 -11.99 1.84 -8.29
N ARG A 198 -11.05 2.27 -7.46
CA ARG A 198 -11.26 3.39 -6.52
C ARG A 198 -11.44 4.73 -7.25
N ILE A 199 -10.62 5.02 -8.25
CA ILE A 199 -10.74 6.23 -9.08
C ILE A 199 -12.14 6.26 -9.73
N LYS A 200 -12.56 5.18 -10.37
CA LYS A 200 -13.87 5.07 -10.99
C LYS A 200 -15.01 5.27 -9.99
N ARG A 201 -14.92 4.66 -8.82
CA ARG A 201 -15.91 4.84 -7.75
C ARG A 201 -16.04 6.31 -7.32
N TYR A 202 -14.91 7.00 -7.10
CA TYR A 202 -14.93 8.42 -6.71
C TYR A 202 -15.42 9.33 -7.85
N ALA A 203 -15.19 8.95 -9.10
CA ALA A 203 -15.71 9.66 -10.26
C ALA A 203 -17.21 9.36 -10.52
N GLY A 204 -17.86 8.48 -9.76
CA GLY A 204 -19.21 8.03 -10.01
C GLY A 204 -19.35 7.17 -11.27
N GLU A 205 -18.25 6.56 -11.72
CA GLU A 205 -18.19 5.74 -12.92
C GLU A 205 -18.15 4.24 -12.58
N THR A 206 -18.71 3.42 -13.46
CA THR A 206 -18.65 1.96 -13.34
C THR A 206 -17.29 1.45 -13.82
N PHE A 207 -16.67 0.56 -13.05
CA PHE A 207 -15.47 -0.14 -13.46
C PHE A 207 -15.79 -1.19 -14.53
N SER A 208 -14.99 -1.25 -15.58
CA SER A 208 -14.98 -2.31 -16.60
C SER A 208 -13.59 -2.91 -16.68
N PHE A 209 -13.49 -4.23 -16.56
CA PHE A 209 -12.20 -4.93 -16.69
C PHE A 209 -11.60 -4.75 -18.08
N GLU A 210 -12.41 -4.83 -19.14
CA GLU A 210 -11.92 -4.65 -20.52
C GLU A 210 -11.44 -3.20 -20.77
N ASP A 211 -12.09 -2.19 -20.19
CA ASP A 211 -11.59 -0.82 -20.26
C ASP A 211 -10.30 -0.65 -19.47
N PHE A 212 -10.19 -1.30 -18.30
CA PHE A 212 -8.95 -1.32 -17.54
C PHE A 212 -7.80 -1.90 -18.39
N VAL A 213 -7.97 -3.10 -18.93
CA VAL A 213 -6.95 -3.77 -19.72
C VAL A 213 -6.56 -2.97 -20.97
N LYS A 214 -7.54 -2.39 -21.66
CA LYS A 214 -7.29 -1.54 -22.85
C LYS A 214 -6.41 -0.33 -22.53
N ASN A 215 -6.52 0.22 -21.32
CA ASN A 215 -5.81 1.42 -20.88
C ASN A 215 -4.60 1.13 -19.99
N ASP A 216 -4.42 -0.11 -19.52
CA ASP A 216 -3.29 -0.53 -18.70
C ASP A 216 -2.03 -0.62 -19.55
N LYS A 217 -1.26 0.47 -19.56
CA LYS A 217 -0.02 0.57 -20.33
C LYS A 217 1.11 -0.15 -19.63
N ARG A 218 1.13 -1.45 -19.74
CA ARG A 218 2.20 -2.30 -19.21
C ARG A 218 3.50 -2.04 -19.96
N ASP A 219 4.58 -1.87 -19.21
CA ASP A 219 5.94 -1.98 -19.74
C ASP A 219 6.50 -3.37 -19.39
N VAL A 220 6.18 -4.35 -20.23
CA VAL A 220 6.53 -5.77 -19.99
C VAL A 220 8.05 -5.95 -19.83
N GLY A 221 8.86 -5.14 -20.50
CA GLY A 221 10.33 -5.20 -20.37
C GLY A 221 10.79 -4.76 -18.96
N VAL A 222 10.21 -3.70 -18.43
CA VAL A 222 10.47 -3.24 -17.06
C VAL A 222 9.93 -4.24 -16.03
N GLU A 223 8.70 -4.72 -16.20
CA GLU A 223 8.09 -5.73 -15.33
C GLU A 223 8.97 -6.98 -15.21
N GLN A 224 9.41 -7.53 -16.34
CA GLN A 224 10.26 -8.72 -16.37
C GLN A 224 11.67 -8.47 -15.80
N SER A 225 12.25 -7.29 -16.01
CA SER A 225 13.56 -6.96 -15.44
C SER A 225 13.50 -6.83 -13.92
N LEU A 226 12.43 -6.26 -13.39
CA LEU A 226 12.20 -6.12 -11.96
C LEU A 226 11.91 -7.48 -11.30
N ALA A 227 11.20 -8.38 -11.99
CA ALA A 227 10.96 -9.74 -11.52
C ALA A 227 12.24 -10.60 -11.42
N LYS A 228 13.27 -10.28 -12.21
CA LYS A 228 14.55 -11.01 -12.21
C LYS A 228 15.58 -10.45 -11.21
N ALA A 229 15.34 -9.28 -10.65
CA ALA A 229 16.27 -8.59 -9.76
C ALA A 229 16.11 -8.98 -8.27
N SER A 230 15.25 -9.96 -7.98
CA SER A 230 14.91 -10.45 -6.63
C SER A 230 15.69 -11.70 -6.24
#